data_4575eb9e37f22a78b592ace6e72a4769
#
_entry.id   4575eb9e37f22a78b592ace6e72a4769
#
_cell.length_a   1.000
_cell.length_b   1.000
_cell.length_c   1.000
_cell.angle_alpha   90.00
_cell.angle_beta   90.00
_cell.angle_gamma   90.00
#
_symmetry.space_group_name_H-M   'P 1'
#
loop_
_entity.id
_entity.type
_entity.pdbx_description
1 polymer ?
#
loop_
_entity_poly.entity_id
_entity_poly.type
_entity_poly.pdbx_seq_one_letter_code
_entity_poly.pdbx_strand_id
1 'polypeptide(L)'
;PMIEHVVDCASSLGTEHIHLVVGHGADLIKTHFIGDDSAAGYTSHEGIQGGDLNFIIQEEQLGTGHAVKQVMPSIPARSVEDRVLVLYGDVPLVSKDSLQELIEASAMSPLGVFTLFTQNPEGLGRIVRDESHQLKAIVEDRDATEEQKGINEVNSGILVASAIELKDWLSRLSNDNAQEEYYLTDVVAMAVADGHSVESMTTGDEYEVQGVNDKLQLCMLERHFQMIQAQALLATGVTVMDPT
;
A
#
# COMPACT_ATOMS: atom_id res chain seq x y z
N PRO A 1 1.33 -16.83 4.13
CA PRO A 1 0.72 -15.72 4.89
C PRO A 1 0.33 -14.56 3.98
N MET A 2 -0.61 -13.69 4.40
CA MET A 2 -1.04 -12.53 3.61
C MET A 2 0.13 -11.65 3.16
N ILE A 3 1.03 -11.33 4.06
CA ILE A 3 2.22 -10.51 3.76
C ILE A 3 3.10 -11.10 2.64
N GLU A 4 3.13 -12.41 2.47
CA GLU A 4 3.88 -13.08 1.40
C GLU A 4 3.32 -12.74 0.02
N HIS A 5 1.98 -12.74 -0.15
CA HIS A 5 1.35 -12.33 -1.40
C HIS A 5 1.72 -10.88 -1.78
N VAL A 6 1.79 -9.99 -0.79
CA VAL A 6 2.19 -8.59 -1.01
C VAL A 6 3.66 -8.49 -1.42
N VAL A 7 4.55 -9.24 -0.74
CA VAL A 7 5.98 -9.29 -1.06
C VAL A 7 6.22 -9.87 -2.44
N ASP A 8 5.53 -10.97 -2.79
CA ASP A 8 5.63 -11.61 -4.11
C ASP A 8 5.17 -10.65 -5.21
N CYS A 9 4.06 -9.93 -4.98
CA CYS A 9 3.56 -8.92 -5.91
C CYS A 9 4.60 -7.80 -6.09
N ALA A 10 5.13 -7.23 -5.01
CA ALA A 10 6.16 -6.20 -5.06
C ALA A 10 7.43 -6.68 -5.79
N SER A 11 7.88 -7.91 -5.51
CA SER A 11 9.04 -8.51 -6.18
C SER A 11 8.82 -8.66 -7.68
N SER A 12 7.61 -9.00 -8.09
CA SER A 12 7.26 -9.17 -9.50
C SER A 12 7.34 -7.89 -10.34
N LEU A 13 7.33 -6.72 -9.69
CA LEU A 13 7.52 -5.41 -10.31
C LEU A 13 9.00 -5.11 -10.66
N GLY A 14 9.94 -5.96 -10.20
CA GLY A 14 11.38 -5.75 -10.40
C GLY A 14 11.96 -4.67 -9.47
N THR A 15 11.42 -4.54 -8.27
CA THR A 15 11.90 -3.60 -7.25
C THR A 15 13.33 -3.94 -6.83
N GLU A 16 14.17 -2.91 -6.62
CA GLU A 16 15.56 -3.11 -6.16
C GLU A 16 15.63 -3.52 -4.69
N HIS A 17 14.77 -2.95 -3.86
CA HIS A 17 14.72 -3.19 -2.42
C HIS A 17 13.28 -3.31 -1.94
N ILE A 18 13.05 -4.25 -1.04
CA ILE A 18 11.78 -4.40 -0.32
C ILE A 18 12.06 -4.20 1.17
N HIS A 19 11.36 -3.27 1.79
CA HIS A 19 11.48 -2.98 3.21
C HIS A 19 10.17 -3.36 3.92
N LEU A 20 10.24 -4.34 4.80
CA LEU A 20 9.11 -4.70 5.68
C LEU A 20 9.22 -3.91 6.97
N VAL A 21 8.31 -2.96 7.16
CA VAL A 21 8.16 -2.27 8.45
C VAL A 21 7.29 -3.15 9.33
N VAL A 22 7.87 -3.58 10.43
CA VAL A 22 7.25 -4.53 11.36
C VAL A 22 7.22 -3.94 12.76
N GLY A 23 6.12 -4.18 13.47
CA GLY A 23 5.94 -3.80 14.87
C GLY A 23 5.71 -5.03 15.73
N HIS A 24 4.49 -5.16 16.26
CA HIS A 24 4.11 -6.33 17.05
C HIS A 24 4.20 -7.62 16.22
N GLY A 25 4.78 -8.68 16.80
CA GLY A 25 4.94 -9.98 16.11
C GLY A 25 6.06 -10.01 15.06
N ALA A 26 6.97 -9.04 15.05
CA ALA A 26 8.09 -8.95 14.11
C ALA A 26 8.89 -10.25 13.97
N ASP A 27 9.11 -10.97 15.07
CA ASP A 27 9.89 -12.21 15.07
C ASP A 27 9.21 -13.33 14.28
N LEU A 28 7.87 -13.41 14.31
CA LEU A 28 7.12 -14.38 13.53
C LEU A 28 7.25 -14.12 12.03
N ILE A 29 7.17 -12.86 11.63
CA ILE A 29 7.33 -12.45 10.23
C ILE A 29 8.76 -12.71 9.77
N LYS A 30 9.75 -12.33 10.58
CA LYS A 30 11.16 -12.59 10.28
C LYS A 30 11.44 -14.09 10.12
N THR A 31 11.00 -14.91 11.08
CA THR A 31 11.18 -16.37 11.02
C THR A 31 10.55 -16.97 9.77
N HIS A 32 9.39 -16.45 9.33
CA HIS A 32 8.75 -16.90 8.11
C HIS A 32 9.61 -16.68 6.86
N PHE A 33 10.21 -15.49 6.71
CA PHE A 33 11.00 -15.14 5.52
C PHE A 33 12.46 -15.61 5.57
N ILE A 34 13.07 -15.67 6.76
CA ILE A 34 14.51 -15.97 6.92
C ILE A 34 14.75 -17.42 7.38
N GLY A 35 13.75 -18.09 7.99
CA GLY A 35 13.89 -19.36 8.67
C GLY A 35 14.47 -19.24 10.08
N ASP A 36 14.54 -20.37 10.80
CA ASP A 36 15.03 -20.43 12.19
C ASP A 36 16.57 -20.24 12.32
N ASP A 37 17.32 -20.24 11.22
CA ASP A 37 18.78 -20.11 11.24
C ASP A 37 19.22 -18.64 11.30
N SER A 38 19.26 -18.11 12.51
CA SER A 38 19.70 -16.73 12.82
C SER A 38 21.20 -16.46 12.59
N ALA A 39 21.97 -17.41 12.02
CA ALA A 39 23.42 -17.35 11.86
C ALA A 39 23.91 -17.22 10.41
N ALA A 40 23.06 -17.37 9.41
CA ALA A 40 23.45 -17.23 8.00
C ALA A 40 22.68 -16.05 7.41
N GLY A 41 23.42 -15.11 6.82
CA GLY A 41 22.83 -13.97 6.12
C GLY A 41 21.76 -14.40 5.13
N TYR A 42 20.71 -13.60 5.06
CA TYR A 42 19.57 -13.59 4.16
C TYR A 42 19.56 -14.73 3.12
N THR A 43 18.86 -15.83 3.43
CA THR A 43 18.43 -16.75 2.38
C THR A 43 17.21 -16.12 1.73
N SER A 44 17.37 -15.66 0.50
CA SER A 44 16.26 -15.27 -0.35
C SER A 44 15.21 -16.39 -0.32
N HIS A 45 13.98 -16.04 0.05
CA HIS A 45 12.84 -16.91 -0.23
C HIS A 45 12.94 -17.33 -1.71
N GLU A 46 12.76 -18.62 -2.04
CA GLU A 46 12.85 -19.13 -3.43
C GLU A 46 11.76 -18.54 -4.35
N GLY A 47 11.38 -17.32 -4.20
CA GLY A 47 10.39 -16.59 -4.98
C GLY A 47 10.69 -15.12 -5.13
N ILE A 48 11.55 -14.54 -4.27
CA ILE A 48 11.90 -13.11 -4.39
C ILE A 48 12.89 -12.96 -5.53
N GLN A 49 12.37 -12.72 -6.73
CA GLN A 49 13.17 -12.38 -7.90
C GLN A 49 13.44 -10.88 -7.88
N GLY A 50 14.60 -10.49 -7.37
CA GLY A 50 15.16 -9.18 -7.69
C GLY A 50 15.13 -8.10 -6.63
N GLY A 51 15.34 -8.37 -5.36
CA GLY A 51 15.54 -7.29 -4.38
C GLY A 51 15.94 -7.81 -3.00
N ASP A 52 16.77 -7.05 -2.30
CA ASP A 52 17.09 -7.33 -0.90
C ASP A 52 15.86 -7.09 -0.03
N LEU A 53 15.42 -8.12 0.71
CA LEU A 53 14.36 -8.00 1.70
C LEU A 53 14.96 -7.50 3.02
N ASN A 54 14.52 -6.34 3.48
CA ASN A 54 15.00 -5.70 4.69
C ASN A 54 13.89 -5.58 5.73
N PHE A 55 14.19 -5.86 7.00
CA PHE A 55 13.25 -5.69 8.10
C PHE A 55 13.59 -4.44 8.90
N ILE A 56 12.61 -3.56 9.07
CA ILE A 56 12.72 -2.34 9.84
C ILE A 56 11.73 -2.40 10.99
N ILE A 57 12.21 -2.25 12.20
CA ILE A 57 11.35 -2.30 13.39
C ILE A 57 10.81 -0.91 13.65
N GLN A 58 9.49 -0.79 13.71
CA GLN A 58 8.80 0.37 14.25
C GLN A 58 8.51 0.11 15.73
N GLU A 59 9.37 0.63 16.60
CA GLU A 59 9.26 0.40 18.06
C GLU A 59 8.00 1.04 18.63
N GLU A 60 7.73 2.30 18.29
CA GLU A 60 6.52 3.04 18.65
C GLU A 60 5.59 3.13 17.44
N GLN A 61 4.38 2.61 17.57
CA GLN A 61 3.38 2.60 16.49
C GLN A 61 2.63 3.94 16.45
N LEU A 62 3.28 4.95 15.88
CA LEU A 62 2.79 6.32 15.83
C LEU A 62 2.13 6.66 14.48
N GLY A 63 1.56 5.68 13.79
CA GLY A 63 0.85 5.85 12.53
C GLY A 63 1.63 5.43 11.28
N THR A 64 0.95 5.47 10.14
CA THR A 64 1.45 4.99 8.85
C THR A 64 2.57 5.86 8.28
N GLY A 65 2.48 7.17 8.44
CA GLY A 65 3.56 8.09 8.05
C GLY A 65 4.82 7.89 8.87
N HIS A 66 4.68 7.58 10.18
CA HIS A 66 5.82 7.23 11.03
C HIS A 66 6.48 5.93 10.56
N ALA A 67 5.70 4.92 10.17
CA ALA A 67 6.22 3.66 9.64
C ALA A 67 7.11 3.89 8.40
N VAL A 68 6.61 4.64 7.41
CA VAL A 68 7.37 4.96 6.19
C VAL A 68 8.61 5.80 6.51
N LYS A 69 8.52 6.72 7.47
CA LYS A 69 9.65 7.55 7.90
C LYS A 69 10.82 6.71 8.45
N GLN A 70 10.55 5.56 9.09
CA GLN A 70 11.61 4.65 9.58
C GLN A 70 12.44 4.07 8.43
N VAL A 71 11.85 3.90 7.25
CA VAL A 71 12.51 3.33 6.08
C VAL A 71 13.40 4.33 5.35
N MET A 72 13.04 5.61 5.35
CA MET A 72 13.67 6.64 4.51
C MET A 72 15.20 6.75 4.62
N PRO A 73 15.86 6.51 5.78
CA PRO A 73 17.33 6.48 5.85
C PRO A 73 17.98 5.40 4.97
N SER A 74 17.23 4.32 4.68
CA SER A 74 17.70 3.17 3.89
C SER A 74 17.37 3.29 2.40
N ILE A 75 16.54 4.26 2.02
CA ILE A 75 16.11 4.45 0.63
C ILE A 75 17.06 5.43 -0.06
N PRO A 76 17.68 5.04 -1.19
CA PRO A 76 18.38 5.97 -2.05
C PRO A 76 17.40 7.03 -2.60
N ALA A 77 17.70 8.29 -2.41
CA ALA A 77 16.94 9.41 -2.96
C ALA A 77 17.89 10.26 -3.82
N ARG A 78 18.34 9.70 -4.92
CA ARG A 78 19.38 10.28 -5.79
C ARG A 78 18.80 11.07 -6.95
N SER A 79 17.62 10.66 -7.39
CA SER A 79 16.95 11.16 -8.59
C SER A 79 15.44 11.24 -8.34
N VAL A 80 14.75 12.08 -9.09
CA VAL A 80 13.28 12.13 -9.11
C VAL A 80 12.65 10.85 -9.70
N GLU A 81 13.47 10.04 -10.37
CA GLU A 81 13.08 8.75 -10.90
C GLU A 81 13.09 7.63 -9.85
N ASP A 82 13.80 7.85 -8.72
CA ASP A 82 13.77 6.93 -7.58
C ASP A 82 12.37 6.96 -6.96
N ARG A 83 11.64 5.86 -7.08
CA ARG A 83 10.25 5.75 -6.63
C ARG A 83 10.12 4.86 -5.42
N VAL A 84 9.26 5.24 -4.51
CA VAL A 84 8.86 4.45 -3.35
C VAL A 84 7.41 4.05 -3.54
N LEU A 85 7.16 2.75 -3.63
CA LEU A 85 5.82 2.18 -3.61
C LEU A 85 5.51 1.73 -2.18
N VAL A 86 4.44 2.26 -1.60
CA VAL A 86 3.97 1.88 -0.27
C VAL A 86 2.79 0.93 -0.43
N LEU A 87 2.92 -0.25 0.17
CA LEU A 87 1.91 -1.30 0.20
C LEU A 87 1.58 -1.66 1.65
N TYR A 88 0.40 -2.19 1.86
CA TYR A 88 -0.06 -2.66 3.17
C TYR A 88 0.00 -4.17 3.24
N GLY A 89 0.58 -4.71 4.30
CA GLY A 89 0.79 -6.16 4.47
C GLY A 89 -0.49 -6.97 4.66
N ASP A 90 -1.61 -6.30 4.91
CA ASP A 90 -2.96 -6.87 5.05
C ASP A 90 -3.85 -6.68 3.82
N VAL A 91 -3.29 -6.19 2.70
CA VAL A 91 -3.97 -6.05 1.39
C VAL A 91 -3.37 -7.07 0.40
N PRO A 92 -3.71 -8.36 0.54
CA PRO A 92 -2.98 -9.44 -0.12
C PRO A 92 -3.32 -9.65 -1.60
N LEU A 93 -4.40 -9.06 -2.11
CA LEU A 93 -4.89 -9.33 -3.47
C LEU A 93 -4.57 -8.23 -4.47
N VAL A 94 -3.76 -7.24 -4.10
CA VAL A 94 -3.33 -6.20 -5.04
C VAL A 94 -2.58 -6.84 -6.21
N SER A 95 -2.95 -6.47 -7.43
CA SER A 95 -2.37 -7.06 -8.63
C SER A 95 -1.13 -6.31 -9.10
N LYS A 96 -0.22 -7.05 -9.74
CA LYS A 96 0.94 -6.47 -10.40
C LYS A 96 0.53 -5.44 -11.46
N ASP A 97 -0.49 -5.77 -12.25
CA ASP A 97 -0.91 -4.96 -13.39
C ASP A 97 -1.44 -3.60 -12.91
N SER A 98 -2.29 -3.59 -11.87
CA SER A 98 -2.78 -2.35 -11.26
C SER A 98 -1.69 -1.50 -10.62
N LEU A 99 -0.71 -2.13 -9.98
CA LEU A 99 0.45 -1.41 -9.43
C LEU A 99 1.32 -0.83 -10.53
N GLN A 100 1.53 -1.55 -11.61
CA GLN A 100 2.29 -1.08 -12.75
C GLN A 100 1.57 0.10 -13.44
N GLU A 101 0.27 0.02 -13.64
CA GLU A 101 -0.54 1.12 -14.17
C GLU A 101 -0.45 2.38 -13.26
N LEU A 102 -0.51 2.22 -11.93
CA LEU A 102 -0.34 3.33 -11.00
C LEU A 102 1.05 3.99 -11.15
N ILE A 103 2.11 3.19 -11.24
CA ILE A 103 3.49 3.67 -11.41
C ILE A 103 3.61 4.43 -12.74
N GLU A 104 3.08 3.89 -13.83
CA GLU A 104 3.11 4.50 -15.16
C GLU A 104 2.27 5.79 -15.22
N ALA A 105 1.05 5.78 -14.69
CA ALA A 105 0.18 6.95 -14.64
C ALA A 105 0.81 8.12 -13.87
N SER A 106 1.58 7.81 -12.82
CA SER A 106 2.26 8.82 -12.00
C SER A 106 3.69 9.12 -12.44
N ALA A 107 4.14 8.66 -13.61
CA ALA A 107 5.52 8.86 -14.05
C ALA A 107 5.94 10.34 -14.15
N MET A 108 5.01 11.23 -14.49
CA MET A 108 5.23 12.67 -14.61
C MET A 108 4.83 13.47 -13.37
N SER A 109 4.35 12.80 -12.32
CA SER A 109 3.93 13.37 -11.04
C SER A 109 4.78 12.81 -9.91
N PRO A 110 5.15 13.60 -8.90
CA PRO A 110 5.90 13.08 -7.76
C PRO A 110 5.08 12.17 -6.84
N LEU A 111 3.76 12.12 -7.00
CA LEU A 111 2.86 11.33 -6.17
C LEU A 111 1.70 10.76 -6.97
N GLY A 112 1.47 9.47 -6.81
CA GLY A 112 0.29 8.75 -7.29
C GLY A 112 -0.38 8.00 -6.16
N VAL A 113 -1.70 7.97 -6.12
CA VAL A 113 -2.49 7.25 -5.12
C VAL A 113 -3.49 6.31 -5.77
N PHE A 114 -3.72 5.16 -5.12
CA PHE A 114 -4.68 4.19 -5.56
C PHE A 114 -5.98 4.35 -4.78
N THR A 115 -7.09 4.57 -5.47
CA THR A 115 -8.39 4.85 -4.88
C THR A 115 -9.41 3.78 -5.26
N LEU A 116 -10.53 3.77 -4.59
CA LEU A 116 -11.68 2.95 -4.97
C LEU A 116 -12.99 3.67 -4.65
N PHE A 117 -14.06 3.30 -5.38
CA PHE A 117 -15.42 3.69 -5.03
C PHE A 117 -16.09 2.55 -4.27
N THR A 118 -16.61 2.85 -3.08
CA THR A 118 -17.31 1.87 -2.25
C THR A 118 -18.64 2.41 -1.74
N GLN A 119 -19.61 1.50 -1.51
CA GLN A 119 -20.88 1.82 -0.86
C GLN A 119 -20.75 1.89 0.67
N ASN A 120 -19.63 1.39 1.22
CA ASN A 120 -19.36 1.41 2.66
C ASN A 120 -18.02 2.05 2.94
N PRO A 121 -17.93 3.41 2.91
CA PRO A 121 -16.70 4.14 3.09
C PRO A 121 -16.26 4.28 4.55
N GLU A 122 -17.03 3.77 5.53
CA GLU A 122 -16.76 3.92 6.95
C GLU A 122 -15.36 3.39 7.34
N GLY A 123 -14.63 4.19 8.10
CA GLY A 123 -13.26 3.87 8.55
C GLY A 123 -12.16 4.09 7.52
N LEU A 124 -12.48 4.49 6.28
CA LEU A 124 -11.51 4.73 5.22
C LEU A 124 -11.28 6.23 4.99
N GLY A 125 -10.08 6.61 4.56
CA GLY A 125 -9.78 8.00 4.19
C GLY A 125 -10.56 8.45 2.96
N ARG A 126 -11.17 9.62 3.01
CA ARG A 126 -11.98 10.19 1.90
C ARG A 126 -11.10 10.96 0.93
N ILE A 127 -11.32 10.74 -0.36
CA ILE A 127 -10.65 11.46 -1.43
C ILE A 127 -11.37 12.80 -1.66
N VAL A 128 -10.70 13.89 -1.32
CA VAL A 128 -11.22 15.24 -1.52
C VAL A 128 -10.68 15.81 -2.82
N ARG A 129 -11.59 16.21 -3.73
CA ARG A 129 -11.25 16.81 -5.03
C ARG A 129 -11.72 18.26 -5.10
N ASP A 130 -11.04 19.05 -5.94
CA ASP A 130 -11.49 20.39 -6.24
C ASP A 130 -12.56 20.43 -7.36
N GLU A 131 -13.01 21.66 -7.72
CA GLU A 131 -14.00 21.88 -8.78
C GLU A 131 -13.52 21.40 -10.17
N SER A 132 -12.22 21.24 -10.36
CA SER A 132 -11.60 20.69 -11.58
C SER A 132 -11.37 19.17 -11.49
N HIS A 133 -11.93 18.50 -10.49
CA HIS A 133 -11.75 17.08 -10.18
C HIS A 133 -10.31 16.68 -9.85
N GLN A 134 -9.43 17.64 -9.55
CA GLN A 134 -8.07 17.33 -9.12
C GLN A 134 -8.06 16.93 -7.64
N LEU A 135 -7.26 15.92 -7.31
CA LEU A 135 -7.10 15.44 -5.93
C LEU A 135 -6.42 16.52 -5.09
N LYS A 136 -7.02 16.88 -3.97
CA LYS A 136 -6.56 17.93 -3.06
C LYS A 136 -6.04 17.40 -1.73
N ALA A 137 -6.71 16.42 -1.18
CA ALA A 137 -6.36 15.84 0.10
C ALA A 137 -7.00 14.46 0.26
N ILE A 138 -6.46 13.69 1.17
CA ILE A 138 -7.13 12.53 1.75
C ILE A 138 -7.42 12.90 3.21
N VAL A 139 -8.68 12.78 3.61
CA VAL A 139 -9.12 13.09 4.97
C VAL A 139 -9.54 11.80 5.66
N GLU A 140 -8.85 11.47 6.75
CA GLU A 140 -9.15 10.28 7.53
C GLU A 140 -10.58 10.32 8.12
N ASP A 141 -11.22 9.16 8.24
CA ASP A 141 -12.63 9.07 8.64
C ASP A 141 -12.94 9.81 9.96
N ARG A 142 -12.02 9.75 10.93
CA ARG A 142 -12.20 10.39 12.24
C ARG A 142 -12.06 11.90 12.21
N ASP A 143 -11.36 12.44 11.23
CA ASP A 143 -11.15 13.88 11.04
C ASP A 143 -12.11 14.47 9.99
N ALA A 144 -12.89 13.60 9.31
CA ALA A 144 -13.81 13.99 8.25
C ALA A 144 -15.05 14.72 8.79
N THR A 145 -15.41 15.82 8.13
CA THR A 145 -16.71 16.50 8.34
C THR A 145 -17.86 15.62 7.86
N GLU A 146 -19.10 15.92 8.28
CA GLU A 146 -20.29 15.17 7.83
C GLU A 146 -20.47 15.22 6.30
N GLU A 147 -20.09 16.31 5.66
CA GLU A 147 -20.10 16.43 4.20
C GLU A 147 -19.05 15.49 3.57
N GLN A 148 -17.83 15.46 4.11
CA GLN A 148 -16.76 14.60 3.63
C GLN A 148 -17.06 13.11 3.85
N LYS A 149 -17.72 12.74 4.95
CA LYS A 149 -18.17 11.37 5.19
C LYS A 149 -19.14 10.85 4.11
N GLY A 150 -19.83 11.74 3.42
CA GLY A 150 -20.69 11.41 2.28
C GLY A 150 -19.93 11.09 0.98
N ILE A 151 -18.61 11.25 0.95
CA ILE A 151 -17.77 10.92 -0.21
C ILE A 151 -17.59 9.38 -0.27
N ASN A 152 -17.91 8.81 -1.43
CA ASN A 152 -17.78 7.37 -1.67
C ASN A 152 -16.44 6.97 -2.31
N GLU A 153 -15.64 7.93 -2.77
CA GLU A 153 -14.27 7.69 -3.22
C GLU A 153 -13.34 7.69 -2.01
N VAL A 154 -12.63 6.58 -1.82
CA VAL A 154 -11.79 6.37 -0.65
C VAL A 154 -10.37 5.98 -1.03
N ASN A 155 -9.46 6.21 -0.10
CA ASN A 155 -8.07 5.81 -0.19
C ASN A 155 -7.91 4.30 0.07
N SER A 156 -7.15 3.62 -0.76
CA SER A 156 -6.75 2.23 -0.53
C SER A 156 -5.57 2.08 0.42
N GLY A 157 -4.87 3.18 0.71
CA GLY A 157 -3.59 3.18 1.41
C GLY A 157 -2.38 3.04 0.48
N ILE A 158 -2.55 2.48 -0.72
CA ILE A 158 -1.47 2.26 -1.67
C ILE A 158 -1.11 3.59 -2.35
N LEU A 159 0.18 3.91 -2.34
CA LEU A 159 0.70 5.09 -3.04
C LEU A 159 2.09 4.82 -3.63
N VAL A 160 2.43 5.59 -4.65
CA VAL A 160 3.78 5.66 -5.22
C VAL A 160 4.26 7.11 -5.20
N ALA A 161 5.47 7.35 -4.71
CA ALA A 161 6.01 8.69 -4.60
C ALA A 161 7.46 8.77 -5.06
N SER A 162 7.90 9.96 -5.52
CA SER A 162 9.32 10.27 -5.65
C SER A 162 10.00 10.17 -4.27
N ALA A 163 11.10 9.45 -4.19
CA ALA A 163 11.83 9.27 -2.94
C ALA A 163 12.31 10.59 -2.32
N ILE A 164 12.68 11.55 -3.16
CA ILE A 164 13.14 12.88 -2.74
C ILE A 164 11.99 13.66 -2.08
N GLU A 165 10.86 13.76 -2.78
CA GLU A 165 9.71 14.52 -2.33
C GLU A 165 9.07 13.86 -1.09
N LEU A 166 8.94 12.54 -1.11
CA LEU A 166 8.40 11.79 0.03
C LEU A 166 9.22 12.03 1.29
N LYS A 167 10.55 12.04 1.20
CA LYS A 167 11.45 12.29 2.32
C LYS A 167 11.21 13.69 2.92
N ASP A 168 11.02 14.70 2.08
CA ASP A 168 10.72 16.05 2.52
C ASP A 168 9.35 16.11 3.21
N TRP A 169 8.29 15.59 2.58
CA TRP A 169 6.94 15.58 3.16
C TRP A 169 6.88 14.84 4.49
N LEU A 170 7.49 13.65 4.58
CA LEU A 170 7.56 12.89 5.84
C LEU A 170 8.28 13.64 6.96
N SER A 171 9.23 14.53 6.64
CA SER A 171 9.91 15.36 7.63
C SER A 171 9.01 16.43 8.24
N ARG A 172 7.97 16.85 7.50
CA ARG A 172 7.01 17.91 7.86
C ARG A 172 5.70 17.37 8.48
N LEU A 173 5.51 16.03 8.53
CA LEU A 173 4.32 15.42 9.13
C LEU A 173 4.15 15.84 10.58
N SER A 174 2.92 16.11 10.97
CA SER A 174 2.49 16.36 12.33
C SER A 174 1.53 15.27 12.81
N ASN A 175 1.34 15.14 14.09
CA ASN A 175 0.36 14.27 14.71
C ASN A 175 -0.78 15.04 15.39
N ASP A 176 -1.00 16.28 14.97
CA ASP A 176 -2.10 17.12 15.47
C ASP A 176 -3.41 16.76 14.75
N ASN A 177 -3.97 15.60 15.09
CA ASN A 177 -5.17 15.03 14.52
C ASN A 177 -5.92 14.17 15.56
N ALA A 178 -7.09 13.66 15.20
CA ALA A 178 -7.99 12.93 16.11
C ALA A 178 -7.38 11.64 16.70
N GLN A 179 -6.34 11.08 16.10
CA GLN A 179 -5.68 9.85 16.56
C GLN A 179 -4.31 10.09 17.20
N GLU A 180 -3.80 11.34 17.16
CA GLU A 180 -2.43 11.69 17.58
C GLU A 180 -1.35 10.89 16.85
N GLU A 181 -1.62 10.54 15.56
CA GLU A 181 -0.75 9.74 14.70
C GLU A 181 -0.18 10.55 13.53
N TYR A 182 0.97 10.15 13.02
CA TYR A 182 1.52 10.69 11.77
C TYR A 182 0.84 10.00 10.58
N TYR A 183 -0.12 10.68 9.95
CA TYR A 183 -0.85 10.14 8.81
C TYR A 183 -0.02 10.22 7.54
N LEU A 184 0.17 9.08 6.86
CA LEU A 184 0.83 9.07 5.55
C LEU A 184 -0.01 9.84 4.51
N THR A 185 -1.32 9.84 4.65
CA THR A 185 -2.27 10.52 3.77
C THR A 185 -2.07 12.03 3.71
N ASP A 186 -1.46 12.64 4.73
CA ASP A 186 -1.16 14.09 4.75
C ASP A 186 -0.16 14.51 3.66
N VAL A 187 0.66 13.58 3.15
CA VAL A 187 1.61 13.87 2.05
C VAL A 187 0.90 14.35 0.78
N VAL A 188 -0.37 13.96 0.60
CA VAL A 188 -1.19 14.41 -0.53
C VAL A 188 -1.46 15.91 -0.46
N ALA A 189 -1.94 16.40 0.69
CA ALA A 189 -2.18 17.81 0.88
C ALA A 189 -0.87 18.62 0.81
N MET A 190 0.25 18.05 1.31
CA MET A 190 1.57 18.68 1.21
C MET A 190 2.03 18.79 -0.24
N ALA A 191 1.90 17.74 -1.04
CA ALA A 191 2.25 17.75 -2.47
C ALA A 191 1.46 18.83 -3.22
N VAL A 192 0.16 18.95 -2.96
CA VAL A 192 -0.69 19.98 -3.56
C VAL A 192 -0.27 21.38 -3.11
N ALA A 193 0.04 21.57 -1.82
CA ALA A 193 0.50 22.86 -1.28
C ALA A 193 1.85 23.29 -1.87
N ASP A 194 2.72 22.34 -2.19
CA ASP A 194 4.01 22.56 -2.85
C ASP A 194 3.86 22.81 -4.38
N GLY A 195 2.62 22.77 -4.91
CA GLY A 195 2.32 23.04 -6.32
C GLY A 195 2.45 21.83 -7.25
N HIS A 196 2.55 20.62 -6.70
CA HIS A 196 2.58 19.39 -7.47
C HIS A 196 1.16 18.89 -7.82
N SER A 197 1.03 18.25 -8.98
CA SER A 197 -0.14 17.41 -9.26
C SER A 197 -0.02 16.09 -8.51
N VAL A 198 -1.16 15.54 -8.12
CA VAL A 198 -1.26 14.20 -7.57
C VAL A 198 -2.12 13.37 -8.51
N GLU A 199 -1.54 12.31 -9.04
CA GLU A 199 -2.26 11.38 -9.90
C GLU A 199 -3.07 10.41 -9.05
N SER A 200 -4.21 9.99 -9.56
CA SER A 200 -5.01 8.97 -8.90
C SER A 200 -5.49 7.92 -9.90
N MET A 201 -5.37 6.69 -9.52
CA MET A 201 -5.90 5.55 -10.26
C MET A 201 -6.95 4.85 -9.41
N THR A 202 -8.04 4.41 -10.03
CA THR A 202 -9.14 3.77 -9.32
C THR A 202 -9.29 2.34 -9.81
N THR A 203 -9.35 1.38 -8.89
CA THR A 203 -9.66 -0.01 -9.24
C THR A 203 -11.16 -0.20 -9.48
N GLY A 204 -11.48 -1.12 -10.41
CA GLY A 204 -12.84 -1.62 -10.61
C GLY A 204 -13.19 -2.81 -9.72
N ASP A 205 -12.21 -3.40 -9.03
CA ASP A 205 -12.38 -4.53 -8.12
C ASP A 205 -12.02 -4.13 -6.69
N GLU A 206 -13.04 -3.98 -5.84
CA GLU A 206 -12.84 -3.59 -4.44
C GLU A 206 -12.04 -4.62 -3.64
N TYR A 207 -12.09 -5.92 -3.99
CA TYR A 207 -11.33 -6.95 -3.31
C TYR A 207 -9.82 -6.80 -3.51
N GLU A 208 -9.40 -6.17 -4.61
CA GLU A 208 -7.99 -5.95 -4.91
C GLU A 208 -7.29 -5.08 -3.85
N VAL A 209 -8.02 -4.14 -3.28
CA VAL A 209 -7.49 -3.16 -2.31
C VAL A 209 -8.09 -3.32 -0.91
N GLN A 210 -8.84 -4.39 -0.70
CA GLN A 210 -9.46 -4.65 0.60
C GLN A 210 -8.43 -5.17 1.60
N GLY A 211 -8.31 -4.46 2.74
CA GLY A 211 -7.55 -4.92 3.90
C GLY A 211 -8.30 -5.96 4.73
N VAL A 212 -7.55 -6.81 5.42
CA VAL A 212 -8.07 -7.86 6.30
C VAL A 212 -7.89 -7.46 7.76
N ASN A 213 -8.98 -7.06 8.42
CA ASN A 213 -9.00 -6.69 9.82
C ASN A 213 -9.64 -7.77 10.73
N ASP A 214 -10.43 -8.66 10.14
CA ASP A 214 -11.12 -9.72 10.88
C ASP A 214 -11.21 -11.04 10.10
N LYS A 215 -11.71 -12.08 10.76
CA LYS A 215 -11.83 -13.43 10.16
C LYS A 215 -12.89 -13.52 9.08
N LEU A 216 -13.89 -12.65 9.09
CA LEU A 216 -14.93 -12.62 8.06
C LEU A 216 -14.35 -12.05 6.77
N GLN A 217 -13.65 -10.91 6.86
CA GLN A 217 -12.94 -10.32 5.73
C GLN A 217 -11.92 -11.30 5.15
N LEU A 218 -11.14 -11.97 6.00
CA LEU A 218 -10.20 -13.01 5.54
C LEU A 218 -10.92 -14.12 4.77
N CYS A 219 -12.06 -14.62 5.27
CA CYS A 219 -12.81 -15.67 4.60
C CYS A 219 -13.35 -15.20 3.23
N MET A 220 -13.81 -13.95 3.13
CA MET A 220 -14.31 -13.39 1.88
C MET A 220 -13.20 -13.24 0.84
N LEU A 221 -12.03 -12.71 1.25
CA LEU A 221 -10.88 -12.59 0.36
C LEU A 221 -10.34 -13.95 -0.08
N GLU A 222 -10.27 -14.92 0.82
CA GLU A 222 -9.89 -16.29 0.49
C GLU A 222 -10.79 -16.89 -0.62
N ARG A 223 -12.11 -16.70 -0.51
CA ARG A 223 -13.06 -17.15 -1.54
C ARG A 223 -12.86 -16.43 -2.87
N HIS A 224 -12.64 -15.13 -2.82
CA HIS A 224 -12.36 -14.35 -4.02
C HIS A 224 -11.06 -14.82 -4.69
N PHE A 225 -10.01 -15.04 -3.93
CA PHE A 225 -8.75 -15.57 -4.43
C PHE A 225 -8.89 -16.96 -5.07
N GLN A 226 -9.64 -17.87 -4.43
CA GLN A 226 -9.93 -19.19 -4.99
C GLN A 226 -10.69 -19.09 -6.32
N MET A 227 -11.64 -18.14 -6.43
CA MET A 227 -12.36 -17.88 -7.67
C MET A 227 -11.43 -17.40 -8.79
N ILE A 228 -10.52 -16.46 -8.50
CA ILE A 228 -9.52 -15.98 -9.47
C ILE A 228 -8.67 -17.15 -9.97
N GLN A 229 -8.19 -18.01 -9.07
CA GLN A 229 -7.39 -19.17 -9.46
C GLN A 229 -8.20 -20.18 -10.28
N ALA A 230 -9.44 -20.45 -9.91
CA ALA A 230 -10.32 -21.34 -10.67
C ALA A 230 -10.57 -20.79 -12.09
N GLN A 231 -10.81 -19.50 -12.23
CA GLN A 231 -10.98 -18.84 -13.54
C GLN A 231 -9.71 -18.94 -14.39
N ALA A 232 -8.53 -18.74 -13.80
CA ALA A 232 -7.26 -18.88 -14.49
C ALA A 232 -7.06 -20.33 -15.01
N LEU A 233 -7.37 -21.34 -14.21
CA LEU A 233 -7.30 -22.75 -14.62
C LEU A 233 -8.31 -23.06 -15.75
N LEU A 234 -9.55 -22.60 -15.61
CA LEU A 234 -10.58 -22.77 -16.65
C LEU A 234 -10.15 -22.14 -17.99
N ALA A 235 -9.50 -20.98 -17.95
CA ALA A 235 -8.99 -20.29 -19.15
C ALA A 235 -7.89 -21.11 -19.88
N THR A 236 -7.17 -21.99 -19.17
CA THR A 236 -6.19 -22.91 -19.77
C THR A 236 -6.81 -24.20 -20.32
N GLY A 237 -8.14 -24.38 -20.19
CA GLY A 237 -8.86 -25.57 -20.65
C GLY A 237 -8.98 -26.68 -19.61
N VAL A 238 -8.56 -26.46 -18.36
CA VAL A 238 -8.80 -27.38 -17.24
C VAL A 238 -10.28 -27.32 -16.85
N THR A 239 -10.86 -28.50 -16.59
CA THR A 239 -12.25 -28.57 -16.07
C THR A 239 -12.22 -28.51 -14.56
N VAL A 240 -12.86 -27.48 -13.97
CA VAL A 240 -13.09 -27.36 -12.52
C VAL A 240 -14.53 -27.74 -12.25
N MET A 241 -14.75 -28.76 -11.40
CA MET A 241 -16.10 -29.31 -11.14
C MET A 241 -16.96 -28.36 -10.28
N ASP A 242 -16.33 -27.66 -9.35
CA ASP A 242 -16.97 -26.67 -8.46
C ASP A 242 -16.00 -25.52 -8.26
N PRO A 243 -16.18 -24.42 -9.00
CA PRO A 243 -15.30 -23.25 -8.90
C PRO A 243 -15.66 -22.32 -7.75
N THR A 244 -16.73 -22.58 -6.95
CA THR A 244 -17.23 -21.70 -5.87
C THR A 244 -16.82 -22.14 -4.47
#